data_abdd994406574a1a27770586ba0b244d
#
_entry.id   abdd994406574a1a27770586ba0b244d
#
_cell.length_a   1.000
_cell.length_b   1.000
_cell.length_c   1.000
_cell.angle_alpha   90.00
_cell.angle_beta   90.00
_cell.angle_gamma   90.00
#
_symmetry.space_group_name_H-M   'P 1'
#
loop_
_entity.id
_entity.type
_entity.pdbx_description
1 polymer ?
#
loop_
_entity_poly.entity_id
_entity_poly.type
_entity_poly.pdbx_seq_one_letter_code
_entity_poly.pdbx_strand_id
1 'polypeptide(L)'
;MKFMEGKRYIDGGYHDNVPIELARSLGADQIVAVDLKYKEEKVNSDDDVLYIEPNMPLGSFLDFKPETLHRNMRLGYLDTLKKFNVYYGYTYTFAAMDLPQIQAYEDAYERFLNNYRSDASQPIVNRLFQQLVDRSMNKALAEYESYMFQYLRILEDCARMFDMDDELVYTFDDFVIELLRRFDTMVHTIDKVLISKKTIKEIALEVKNYRQEDIIYYLYHRLKQAKQQDRDDLSYLSVFFKKEYIAALTIFALKYQFQTK
;
A
#
# COMPACT_ATOMS: atom_id res chain seq x y z
N MET A 1 26.91 18.55 22.74
CA MET A 1 26.87 18.89 24.18
C MET A 1 27.34 20.33 24.33
N LYS A 2 26.54 21.21 24.93
CA LYS A 2 26.85 22.63 25.13
C LYS A 2 26.86 22.94 26.63
N PHE A 3 27.80 23.78 27.07
CA PHE A 3 27.86 24.26 28.44
C PHE A 3 27.25 25.65 28.51
N MET A 4 26.27 25.86 29.38
CA MET A 4 25.66 27.15 29.67
C MET A 4 25.44 27.26 31.17
N GLU A 5 25.82 28.38 31.77
CA GLU A 5 25.66 28.64 33.22
C GLU A 5 26.10 27.50 34.13
N GLY A 6 27.25 26.86 33.81
CA GLY A 6 27.80 25.75 34.58
C GLY A 6 27.06 24.40 34.43
N LYS A 7 26.03 24.32 33.62
CA LYS A 7 25.26 23.09 33.35
C LYS A 7 25.59 22.53 31.95
N ARG A 8 25.46 21.22 31.84
CA ARG A 8 25.62 20.52 30.55
C ARG A 8 24.26 20.37 29.89
N TYR A 9 24.14 20.77 28.65
CA TYR A 9 22.95 20.60 27.82
C TYR A 9 23.25 19.68 26.65
N ILE A 10 22.28 18.84 26.31
CA ILE A 10 22.26 17.97 25.13
C ILE A 10 20.98 18.24 24.37
N ASP A 11 20.86 17.68 23.15
CA ASP A 11 19.67 17.70 22.36
C ASP A 11 18.49 17.08 23.13
N GLY A 12 17.35 17.76 23.15
CA GLY A 12 16.13 17.30 23.82
C GLY A 12 15.63 15.96 23.27
N GLY A 13 15.82 15.69 21.99
CA GLY A 13 15.49 14.43 21.35
C GLY A 13 16.25 13.22 21.89
N TYR A 14 17.32 13.42 22.65
CA TYR A 14 17.98 12.34 23.39
C TYR A 14 17.10 11.80 24.53
N HIS A 15 16.24 12.63 25.09
CA HIS A 15 15.34 12.28 26.18
C HIS A 15 13.94 11.93 25.65
N ASP A 16 13.35 12.83 24.89
CA ASP A 16 12.03 12.67 24.28
C ASP A 16 11.94 13.51 23.00
N ASN A 17 11.60 12.86 21.88
CA ASN A 17 11.45 13.52 20.57
C ASN A 17 10.10 14.22 20.42
N VAL A 18 9.07 13.75 21.13
CA VAL A 18 7.70 14.26 21.04
C VAL A 18 7.15 14.40 22.46
N PRO A 19 7.53 15.47 23.21
CA PRO A 19 7.33 15.59 24.65
C PRO A 19 5.89 15.96 25.01
N ILE A 20 4.93 15.07 24.76
CA ILE A 20 3.49 15.27 25.03
C ILE A 20 3.24 15.43 26.55
N GLU A 21 3.84 14.56 27.38
CA GLU A 21 3.66 14.62 28.83
C GLU A 21 4.22 15.91 29.43
N LEU A 22 5.28 16.45 28.87
CA LEU A 22 5.80 17.75 29.29
C LEU A 22 4.79 18.87 28.96
N ALA A 23 4.18 18.86 27.78
CA ALA A 23 3.16 19.84 27.39
C ALA A 23 1.96 19.77 28.35
N ARG A 24 1.49 18.57 28.70
CA ARG A 24 0.41 18.36 29.70
C ARG A 24 0.80 18.92 31.07
N SER A 25 2.02 18.64 31.50
CA SER A 25 2.51 19.12 32.80
C SER A 25 2.63 20.65 32.89
N LEU A 26 2.74 21.31 31.74
CA LEU A 26 2.76 22.77 31.60
C LEU A 26 1.35 23.39 31.46
N GLY A 27 0.30 22.58 31.49
CA GLY A 27 -1.10 23.04 31.49
C GLY A 27 -1.71 23.15 30.07
N ALA A 28 -1.19 22.39 29.10
CA ALA A 28 -1.84 22.33 27.77
C ALA A 28 -3.09 21.44 27.85
N ASP A 29 -4.26 21.97 27.45
CA ASP A 29 -5.53 21.26 27.36
C ASP A 29 -5.73 20.56 26.01
N GLN A 30 -5.08 21.05 24.97
CA GLN A 30 -5.05 20.46 23.63
C GLN A 30 -3.64 20.52 23.07
N ILE A 31 -3.19 19.43 22.49
CA ILE A 31 -1.83 19.28 22.00
C ILE A 31 -1.87 18.87 20.51
N VAL A 32 -1.08 19.55 19.69
CA VAL A 32 -0.75 19.10 18.35
C VAL A 32 0.68 18.59 18.37
N ALA A 33 0.84 17.29 18.22
CA ALA A 33 2.14 16.62 18.23
C ALA A 33 2.53 16.26 16.79
N VAL A 34 3.74 16.65 16.36
CA VAL A 34 4.27 16.33 15.04
C VAL A 34 5.49 15.43 15.18
N ASP A 35 5.39 14.19 14.69
CA ASP A 35 6.49 13.23 14.63
C ASP A 35 6.97 13.10 13.18
N LEU A 36 8.27 13.12 12.96
CA LEU A 36 8.86 12.92 11.62
C LEU A 36 9.17 11.45 11.34
N LYS A 37 8.96 10.57 12.32
CA LYS A 37 9.26 9.15 12.19
C LYS A 37 8.06 8.42 11.59
N TYR A 38 8.26 7.90 10.39
CA TYR A 38 7.29 6.96 9.79
C TYR A 38 7.17 5.68 10.63
N LYS A 39 5.94 5.29 10.88
CA LYS A 39 5.59 4.01 11.54
C LYS A 39 4.51 3.32 10.70
N GLU A 40 4.66 2.01 10.51
CA GLU A 40 3.62 1.20 9.84
C GLU A 40 2.35 1.14 10.68
N GLU A 41 2.51 0.91 11.99
CA GLU A 41 1.41 0.96 12.96
C GLU A 41 1.25 2.40 13.46
N LYS A 42 0.06 2.94 13.22
CA LYS A 42 -0.27 4.30 13.64
C LYS A 42 -0.47 4.38 15.15
N VAL A 43 -0.02 5.48 15.74
CA VAL A 43 -0.22 5.74 17.16
C VAL A 43 -1.68 6.16 17.38
N ASN A 44 -2.38 5.45 18.26
CA ASN A 44 -3.66 5.93 18.76
C ASN A 44 -3.40 7.17 19.62
N SER A 45 -3.91 8.31 19.17
CA SER A 45 -3.84 9.54 19.97
C SER A 45 -4.91 9.54 21.06
N ASP A 46 -4.56 10.08 22.21
CA ASP A 46 -5.54 10.41 23.25
C ASP A 46 -6.46 11.53 22.73
N ASP A 47 -7.63 11.70 23.31
CA ASP A 47 -8.62 12.69 22.88
C ASP A 47 -8.12 14.15 22.94
N ASP A 48 -7.11 14.42 23.76
CA ASP A 48 -6.47 15.74 23.91
C ASP A 48 -5.29 15.97 22.96
N VAL A 49 -4.88 14.95 22.16
CA VAL A 49 -3.69 15.02 21.29
C VAL A 49 -4.04 14.78 19.85
N LEU A 50 -3.86 15.77 19.00
CA LEU A 50 -3.83 15.57 17.55
C LEU A 50 -2.41 15.15 17.14
N TYR A 51 -2.22 13.86 16.87
CA TYR A 51 -0.92 13.32 16.50
C TYR A 51 -0.76 13.28 14.97
N ILE A 52 0.21 14.05 14.45
CA ILE A 52 0.53 14.14 13.03
C ILE A 52 1.83 13.38 12.80
N GLU A 53 1.77 12.36 11.98
CA GLU A 53 2.91 11.54 11.59
C GLU A 53 2.89 11.29 10.06
N PRO A 54 4.05 11.07 9.43
CA PRO A 54 4.10 10.83 7.99
C PRO A 54 3.41 9.51 7.63
N ASN A 55 2.68 9.52 6.52
CA ASN A 55 2.06 8.32 5.97
C ASN A 55 3.00 7.54 5.03
N MET A 56 4.15 8.14 4.69
CA MET A 56 5.21 7.54 3.87
C MET A 56 6.58 7.79 4.50
N PRO A 57 7.57 6.91 4.24
CA PRO A 57 8.94 7.17 4.65
C PRO A 57 9.46 8.49 4.04
N LEU A 58 9.99 9.37 4.89
CA LEU A 58 10.56 10.66 4.47
C LEU A 58 12.02 10.54 4.00
N GLY A 59 12.59 9.33 4.00
CA GLY A 59 13.99 9.10 3.70
C GLY A 59 14.92 9.36 4.89
N SER A 60 16.20 9.63 4.60
CA SER A 60 17.16 9.93 5.64
C SER A 60 16.99 11.36 6.15
N PHE A 61 16.98 11.55 7.46
CA PHE A 61 16.94 12.89 8.08
C PHE A 61 18.22 13.74 7.79
N LEU A 62 19.27 13.13 7.24
CA LEU A 62 20.48 13.81 6.77
C LEU A 62 20.47 14.09 5.25
N ASP A 63 19.38 13.78 4.54
CA ASP A 63 19.26 14.09 3.13
C ASP A 63 18.68 15.51 2.97
N PHE A 64 19.58 16.46 2.67
CA PHE A 64 19.26 17.89 2.48
C PHE A 64 19.14 18.27 1.01
N LYS A 65 18.93 17.34 0.10
CA LYS A 65 18.69 17.65 -1.30
C LYS A 65 17.40 18.47 -1.45
N PRO A 66 17.40 19.52 -2.27
CA PRO A 66 16.22 20.36 -2.47
C PRO A 66 14.97 19.58 -2.84
N GLU A 67 15.09 18.57 -3.69
CA GLU A 67 13.99 17.72 -4.16
C GLU A 67 13.37 16.94 -3.00
N THR A 68 14.21 16.30 -2.16
CA THR A 68 13.77 15.56 -0.96
C THR A 68 13.08 16.49 0.03
N LEU A 69 13.66 17.68 0.26
CA LEU A 69 13.07 18.65 1.18
C LEU A 69 11.72 19.17 0.69
N HIS A 70 11.60 19.52 -0.59
CA HIS A 70 10.34 19.97 -1.19
C HIS A 70 9.26 18.88 -1.09
N ARG A 71 9.61 17.65 -1.47
CA ARG A 71 8.70 16.50 -1.33
C ARG A 71 8.25 16.33 0.13
N ASN A 72 9.16 16.30 1.07
CA ASN A 72 8.84 16.09 2.48
C ASN A 72 7.96 17.22 3.06
N MET A 73 8.22 18.49 2.67
CA MET A 73 7.34 19.62 3.01
C MET A 73 5.94 19.44 2.43
N ARG A 74 5.85 19.02 1.16
CA ARG A 74 4.55 18.77 0.50
C ARG A 74 3.79 17.64 1.17
N LEU A 75 4.45 16.51 1.47
CA LEU A 75 3.84 15.38 2.17
C LEU A 75 3.37 15.77 3.57
N GLY A 76 4.19 16.49 4.34
CA GLY A 76 3.79 16.97 5.68
C GLY A 76 2.56 17.88 5.64
N TYR A 77 2.46 18.76 4.63
CA TYR A 77 1.28 19.57 4.41
C TYR A 77 0.04 18.72 4.10
N LEU A 78 0.15 17.77 3.17
CA LEU A 78 -0.96 16.90 2.77
C LEU A 78 -1.39 15.98 3.92
N ASP A 79 -0.45 15.39 4.65
CA ASP A 79 -0.74 14.52 5.80
C ASP A 79 -1.42 15.30 6.93
N THR A 80 -1.01 16.55 7.16
CA THR A 80 -1.68 17.44 8.11
C THR A 80 -3.13 17.69 7.70
N LEU A 81 -3.39 18.01 6.43
CA LEU A 81 -4.76 18.27 5.96
C LEU A 81 -5.64 17.01 5.99
N LYS A 82 -5.07 15.81 5.81
CA LYS A 82 -5.79 14.55 6.03
C LYS A 82 -6.18 14.38 7.50
N LYS A 83 -5.31 14.73 8.45
CA LYS A 83 -5.63 14.69 9.89
C LYS A 83 -6.73 15.67 10.29
N PHE A 84 -6.85 16.79 9.61
CA PHE A 84 -7.94 17.76 9.79
C PHE A 84 -9.19 17.45 8.94
N ASN A 85 -9.26 16.30 8.28
CA ASN A 85 -10.37 15.87 7.42
C ASN A 85 -10.68 16.85 6.27
N VAL A 86 -9.70 17.64 5.83
CA VAL A 86 -9.79 18.51 4.64
C VAL A 86 -9.57 17.68 3.38
N TYR A 87 -8.64 16.75 3.46
CA TYR A 87 -8.35 15.76 2.43
C TYR A 87 -8.52 14.35 2.96
N TYR A 88 -8.55 13.38 2.06
CA TYR A 88 -8.80 11.97 2.35
C TYR A 88 -7.66 11.10 1.83
N GLY A 89 -7.72 9.80 2.16
CA GLY A 89 -6.74 8.79 1.78
C GLY A 89 -5.76 8.44 2.89
N TYR A 90 -4.93 7.46 2.62
CA TYR A 90 -3.91 6.97 3.55
C TYR A 90 -2.53 7.43 3.11
N THR A 91 -1.98 6.81 2.07
CA THR A 91 -0.68 7.15 1.48
C THR A 91 -0.82 8.31 0.49
N TYR A 92 -1.76 8.19 -0.43
CA TYR A 92 -2.08 9.23 -1.41
C TYR A 92 -3.13 10.21 -0.86
N THR A 93 -3.37 11.27 -1.60
CA THR A 93 -4.26 12.35 -1.15
C THR A 93 -5.38 12.57 -2.14
N PHE A 94 -6.62 12.58 -1.64
CA PHE A 94 -7.82 12.77 -2.43
C PHE A 94 -8.56 14.04 -2.00
N ALA A 95 -8.95 14.87 -2.99
CA ALA A 95 -9.66 16.14 -2.74
C ALA A 95 -11.05 15.92 -2.13
N ALA A 96 -11.72 14.85 -2.55
CA ALA A 96 -13.02 14.45 -2.06
C ALA A 96 -13.14 12.92 -2.11
N MET A 97 -14.02 12.35 -1.29
CA MET A 97 -14.35 10.93 -1.27
C MET A 97 -15.81 10.76 -1.66
N ASP A 98 -16.05 10.20 -2.83
CA ASP A 98 -17.37 9.68 -3.20
C ASP A 98 -17.51 8.27 -2.59
N LEU A 99 -18.04 8.22 -1.36
CA LEU A 99 -18.20 6.96 -0.64
C LEU A 99 -19.03 5.92 -1.39
N PRO A 100 -20.20 6.26 -1.98
CA PRO A 100 -20.94 5.36 -2.86
C PRO A 100 -20.12 4.81 -4.02
N GLN A 101 -19.29 5.63 -4.64
CA GLN A 101 -18.43 5.20 -5.73
C GLN A 101 -17.38 4.20 -5.26
N ILE A 102 -16.66 4.50 -4.18
CA ILE A 102 -15.64 3.61 -3.61
C ILE A 102 -16.26 2.28 -3.19
N GLN A 103 -17.42 2.30 -2.53
CA GLN A 103 -18.15 1.10 -2.15
C GLN A 103 -18.54 0.27 -3.38
N ALA A 104 -18.99 0.90 -4.46
CA ALA A 104 -19.34 0.19 -5.70
C ALA A 104 -18.11 -0.53 -6.32
N TYR A 105 -16.91 0.07 -6.24
CA TYR A 105 -15.68 -0.56 -6.67
C TYR A 105 -15.27 -1.72 -5.74
N GLU A 106 -15.39 -1.54 -4.43
CA GLU A 106 -15.13 -2.57 -3.43
C GLU A 106 -16.04 -3.78 -3.62
N ASP A 107 -17.35 -3.57 -3.70
CA ASP A 107 -18.34 -4.63 -3.98
C ASP A 107 -18.07 -5.36 -5.31
N ALA A 108 -17.62 -4.65 -6.32
CA ALA A 108 -17.27 -5.24 -7.60
C ALA A 108 -15.97 -6.06 -7.51
N TYR A 109 -15.01 -5.61 -6.73
CA TYR A 109 -13.78 -6.34 -6.46
C TYR A 109 -14.04 -7.62 -5.66
N GLU A 110 -14.87 -7.54 -4.63
CA GLU A 110 -15.28 -8.72 -3.85
C GLU A 110 -16.03 -9.75 -4.71
N ARG A 111 -16.99 -9.31 -5.53
CA ARG A 111 -17.67 -10.19 -6.49
C ARG A 111 -16.68 -10.84 -7.45
N PHE A 112 -15.71 -10.08 -7.94
CA PHE A 112 -14.66 -10.61 -8.79
C PHE A 112 -13.84 -11.69 -8.07
N LEU A 113 -13.38 -11.44 -6.83
CA LEU A 113 -12.61 -12.39 -6.03
C LEU A 113 -13.42 -13.67 -5.75
N ASN A 114 -14.71 -13.54 -5.41
CA ASN A 114 -15.59 -14.67 -5.15
C ASN A 114 -15.81 -15.51 -6.40
N ASN A 115 -16.04 -14.89 -7.56
CA ASN A 115 -16.15 -15.61 -8.83
C ASN A 115 -14.83 -16.27 -9.24
N TYR A 116 -13.71 -15.66 -8.91
CA TYR A 116 -12.38 -16.20 -9.17
C TYR A 116 -12.09 -17.45 -8.32
N ARG A 117 -12.62 -17.51 -7.08
CA ARG A 117 -12.43 -18.62 -6.11
C ARG A 117 -13.39 -19.79 -6.28
N SER A 118 -14.52 -19.62 -6.96
CA SER A 118 -15.69 -20.50 -6.84
C SER A 118 -15.71 -21.73 -7.75
N ASP A 119 -14.58 -22.35 -8.11
CA ASP A 119 -14.60 -23.59 -8.87
C ASP A 119 -14.33 -24.82 -7.99
N ALA A 120 -15.44 -25.53 -7.61
CA ALA A 120 -15.44 -26.63 -6.65
C ALA A 120 -15.10 -28.03 -7.25
N SER A 121 -14.68 -28.12 -8.53
CA SER A 121 -14.57 -29.38 -9.28
C SER A 121 -13.22 -30.09 -9.20
N GLN A 122 -12.37 -29.80 -8.18
CA GLN A 122 -10.96 -30.21 -8.18
C GLN A 122 -10.59 -31.47 -7.37
N PRO A 123 -9.51 -32.22 -7.76
CA PRO A 123 -8.97 -33.34 -7.00
C PRO A 123 -8.58 -32.98 -5.55
N ILE A 124 -8.64 -33.92 -4.62
CA ILE A 124 -8.41 -33.72 -3.17
C ILE A 124 -7.05 -33.08 -2.86
N VAL A 125 -6.01 -33.43 -3.61
CA VAL A 125 -4.65 -32.85 -3.43
C VAL A 125 -4.64 -31.35 -3.75
N ASN A 126 -5.35 -30.94 -4.80
CA ASN A 126 -5.50 -29.55 -5.17
C ASN A 126 -6.32 -28.77 -4.13
N ARG A 127 -7.32 -29.41 -3.47
CA ARG A 127 -8.09 -28.77 -2.39
C ARG A 127 -7.23 -28.41 -1.18
N LEU A 128 -6.33 -29.29 -0.75
CA LEU A 128 -5.42 -28.99 0.38
C LEU A 128 -4.46 -27.85 0.03
N PHE A 129 -3.96 -27.85 -1.19
CA PHE A 129 -3.10 -26.77 -1.66
C PHE A 129 -3.87 -25.46 -1.81
N GLN A 130 -5.08 -25.51 -2.36
CA GLN A 130 -5.98 -24.36 -2.45
C GLN A 130 -6.29 -23.77 -1.07
N GLN A 131 -6.53 -24.60 -0.05
CA GLN A 131 -6.71 -24.11 1.32
C GLN A 131 -5.49 -23.37 1.88
N LEU A 132 -4.26 -23.77 1.51
CA LEU A 132 -3.05 -23.05 1.90
C LEU A 132 -2.94 -21.71 1.19
N VAL A 133 -3.29 -21.68 -0.10
CA VAL A 133 -3.33 -20.43 -0.90
C VAL A 133 -4.39 -19.49 -0.36
N ASP A 134 -5.60 -19.99 -0.12
CA ASP A 134 -6.70 -19.18 0.43
C ASP A 134 -6.35 -18.63 1.82
N ARG A 135 -5.71 -19.42 2.67
CA ARG A 135 -5.21 -18.94 3.97
C ARG A 135 -4.14 -17.85 3.79
N SER A 136 -3.24 -18.01 2.83
CA SER A 136 -2.21 -17.01 2.54
C SER A 136 -2.81 -15.70 2.03
N MET A 137 -3.76 -15.79 1.09
CA MET A 137 -4.48 -14.64 0.55
C MET A 137 -5.36 -13.97 1.59
N ASN A 138 -6.13 -14.75 2.35
CA ASN A 138 -6.97 -14.19 3.42
C ASN A 138 -6.11 -13.51 4.49
N LYS A 139 -4.94 -14.07 4.85
CA LYS A 139 -4.01 -13.41 5.76
C LYS A 139 -3.47 -12.09 5.17
N ALA A 140 -3.14 -12.06 3.88
CA ALA A 140 -2.67 -10.84 3.24
C ALA A 140 -3.77 -9.77 3.14
N LEU A 141 -5.01 -10.18 2.84
CA LEU A 141 -6.16 -9.25 2.80
C LEU A 141 -6.56 -8.78 4.19
N ALA A 142 -6.42 -9.61 5.24
CA ALA A 142 -6.68 -9.21 6.62
C ALA A 142 -5.77 -8.06 7.10
N GLU A 143 -4.61 -7.86 6.48
CA GLU A 143 -3.76 -6.69 6.75
C GLU A 143 -4.48 -5.37 6.40
N TYR A 144 -5.50 -5.42 5.53
CA TYR A 144 -6.29 -4.25 5.12
C TYR A 144 -7.60 -4.07 5.92
N GLU A 145 -8.03 -5.07 6.69
CA GLU A 145 -9.31 -5.03 7.43
C GLU A 145 -9.39 -3.91 8.48
N SER A 146 -8.24 -3.42 8.96
CA SER A 146 -8.17 -2.31 9.89
C SER A 146 -8.47 -0.93 9.27
N TYR A 147 -8.54 -0.85 7.94
CA TYR A 147 -8.79 0.41 7.24
C TYR A 147 -10.29 0.57 6.95
N MET A 148 -10.80 1.78 7.11
CA MET A 148 -12.21 2.12 6.85
C MET A 148 -12.61 1.81 5.38
N PHE A 149 -11.66 1.97 4.45
CA PHE A 149 -11.82 1.67 3.04
C PHE A 149 -10.70 0.73 2.60
N GLN A 150 -10.91 -0.56 2.81
CA GLN A 150 -9.93 -1.62 2.50
C GLN A 150 -9.50 -1.57 1.03
N TYR A 151 -10.46 -1.44 0.13
CA TYR A 151 -10.18 -1.41 -1.30
C TYR A 151 -9.34 -0.19 -1.70
N LEU A 152 -9.63 0.99 -1.13
CA LEU A 152 -8.80 2.18 -1.36
C LEU A 152 -7.35 1.94 -0.93
N ARG A 153 -7.14 1.31 0.23
CA ARG A 153 -5.80 1.00 0.71
C ARG A 153 -5.07 0.02 -0.21
N ILE A 154 -5.78 -1.00 -0.73
CA ILE A 154 -5.22 -1.93 -1.73
C ILE A 154 -4.82 -1.18 -3.00
N LEU A 155 -5.66 -0.25 -3.47
CA LEU A 155 -5.36 0.58 -4.64
C LEU A 155 -4.13 1.48 -4.41
N GLU A 156 -4.02 2.11 -3.24
CA GLU A 156 -2.87 2.93 -2.87
C GLU A 156 -1.57 2.13 -2.80
N ASP A 157 -1.61 0.92 -2.22
CA ASP A 157 -0.44 0.04 -2.20
C ASP A 157 -0.06 -0.44 -3.62
N CYS A 158 -1.06 -0.69 -4.46
CA CYS A 158 -0.83 -0.98 -5.87
C CYS A 158 -0.17 0.21 -6.58
N ALA A 159 -0.70 1.42 -6.40
CA ALA A 159 -0.17 2.65 -6.99
C ALA A 159 1.28 2.94 -6.57
N ARG A 160 1.63 2.64 -5.32
CA ARG A 160 2.99 2.76 -4.81
C ARG A 160 3.97 1.83 -5.54
N MET A 161 3.53 0.62 -5.93
CA MET A 161 4.36 -0.32 -6.70
C MET A 161 4.61 0.16 -8.13
N PHE A 162 3.84 1.13 -8.62
CA PHE A 162 4.00 1.77 -9.93
C PHE A 162 4.59 3.18 -9.85
N ASP A 163 5.20 3.53 -8.72
CA ASP A 163 5.82 4.84 -8.47
C ASP A 163 4.90 6.02 -8.87
N MET A 164 3.62 5.93 -8.53
CA MET A 164 2.70 7.05 -8.71
C MET A 164 3.13 8.23 -7.84
N ASP A 165 2.86 9.42 -8.32
CA ASP A 165 3.24 10.67 -7.65
C ASP A 165 2.42 10.85 -6.36
N ASP A 166 3.10 10.86 -5.21
CA ASP A 166 2.49 10.99 -3.89
C ASP A 166 2.33 12.46 -3.42
N GLU A 167 2.84 13.42 -4.19
CA GLU A 167 2.72 14.86 -3.91
C GLU A 167 1.45 15.48 -4.49
N LEU A 168 0.72 14.75 -5.33
CA LEU A 168 -0.49 15.24 -5.99
C LEU A 168 -1.73 15.05 -5.12
N VAL A 169 -2.75 15.85 -5.43
CA VAL A 169 -4.11 15.66 -4.93
C VAL A 169 -4.97 15.13 -6.08
N TYR A 170 -5.52 13.95 -5.89
CA TYR A 170 -6.28 13.24 -6.91
C TYR A 170 -7.79 13.37 -6.69
N THR A 171 -8.57 13.24 -7.77
CA THR A 171 -9.91 12.65 -7.68
C THR A 171 -9.76 11.11 -7.70
N PHE A 172 -10.78 10.38 -7.24
CA PHE A 172 -10.71 8.92 -7.28
C PHE A 172 -10.60 8.37 -8.71
N ASP A 173 -11.34 8.97 -9.65
CA ASP A 173 -11.31 8.58 -11.07
C ASP A 173 -9.94 8.84 -11.71
N ASP A 174 -9.37 10.04 -11.50
CA ASP A 174 -8.04 10.37 -12.03
C ASP A 174 -6.97 9.42 -11.48
N PHE A 175 -7.07 9.05 -10.21
CA PHE A 175 -6.17 8.11 -9.57
C PHE A 175 -6.22 6.73 -10.24
N VAL A 176 -7.42 6.20 -10.45
CA VAL A 176 -7.61 4.89 -11.11
C VAL A 176 -7.15 4.93 -12.56
N ILE A 177 -7.47 6.01 -13.30
CA ILE A 177 -7.03 6.21 -14.69
C ILE A 177 -5.50 6.27 -14.77
N GLU A 178 -4.85 7.03 -13.90
CA GLU A 178 -3.38 7.14 -13.88
C GLU A 178 -2.72 5.81 -13.52
N LEU A 179 -3.27 5.06 -12.56
CA LEU A 179 -2.79 3.73 -12.20
C LEU A 179 -2.83 2.79 -13.42
N LEU A 180 -3.95 2.74 -14.12
CA LEU A 180 -4.10 1.91 -15.32
C LEU A 180 -3.19 2.37 -16.46
N ARG A 181 -3.05 3.68 -16.65
CA ARG A 181 -2.14 4.27 -17.64
C ARG A 181 -0.70 3.87 -17.38
N ARG A 182 -0.23 3.97 -16.13
CA ARG A 182 1.13 3.54 -15.74
C ARG A 182 1.34 2.06 -15.99
N PHE A 183 0.39 1.23 -15.59
CA PHE A 183 0.44 -0.20 -15.90
C PHE A 183 0.57 -0.47 -17.41
N ASP A 184 -0.20 0.22 -18.26
CA ASP A 184 -0.20 0.00 -19.71
C ASP A 184 1.05 0.54 -20.43
N THR A 185 1.71 1.53 -19.85
CA THR A 185 2.91 2.15 -20.45
C THR A 185 4.21 1.48 -20.04
N MET A 186 4.18 0.50 -19.14
CA MET A 186 5.38 -0.19 -18.70
C MET A 186 6.07 -0.95 -19.83
N VAL A 187 7.38 -0.76 -19.94
CA VAL A 187 8.24 -1.58 -20.77
C VAL A 187 8.63 -2.82 -19.96
N HIS A 188 8.12 -3.97 -20.38
CA HIS A 188 8.29 -5.20 -19.64
C HIS A 188 9.51 -5.99 -20.14
N THR A 189 10.41 -6.25 -19.20
CA THR A 189 11.63 -7.01 -19.42
C THR A 189 11.51 -8.49 -19.06
N ILE A 190 10.41 -8.89 -18.42
CA ILE A 190 10.19 -10.28 -18.07
C ILE A 190 9.84 -11.08 -19.32
N ASP A 191 10.87 -11.59 -19.97
CA ASP A 191 10.71 -12.63 -20.97
C ASP A 191 10.18 -13.93 -20.30
N LYS A 192 9.29 -14.57 -21.01
CA LYS A 192 8.59 -15.86 -20.88
C LYS A 192 9.21 -16.97 -19.98
N VAL A 193 10.35 -16.71 -19.35
CA VAL A 193 11.22 -17.71 -18.73
C VAL A 193 10.85 -18.03 -17.29
N LEU A 194 10.08 -17.15 -16.60
CA LEU A 194 10.09 -17.20 -15.16
C LEU A 194 9.51 -18.47 -14.55
N ILE A 195 8.57 -19.19 -15.16
CA ILE A 195 7.86 -20.16 -14.29
C ILE A 195 7.43 -21.47 -14.95
N SER A 196 7.79 -21.74 -16.16
CA SER A 196 7.21 -22.94 -16.78
C SER A 196 7.69 -24.28 -16.22
N LYS A 197 8.77 -24.34 -15.43
CA LYS A 197 9.27 -25.62 -14.85
C LYS A 197 10.29 -25.47 -13.71
N LYS A 198 10.34 -24.34 -12.97
CA LYS A 198 11.36 -24.14 -11.93
C LYS A 198 10.89 -24.55 -10.56
N THR A 199 11.82 -25.05 -9.74
CA THR A 199 11.57 -25.36 -8.33
C THR A 199 11.37 -24.06 -7.54
N ILE A 200 10.68 -24.17 -6.41
CA ILE A 200 10.42 -23.05 -5.45
C ILE A 200 11.73 -22.29 -5.09
N LYS A 201 12.84 -23.03 -4.93
CA LYS A 201 14.16 -22.43 -4.63
C LYS A 201 14.70 -21.59 -5.78
N GLU A 202 14.54 -22.04 -7.00
CA GLU A 202 14.98 -21.32 -8.22
C GLU A 202 14.18 -20.04 -8.40
N ILE A 203 12.86 -20.13 -8.22
CA ILE A 203 11.98 -18.94 -8.27
C ILE A 203 12.40 -17.92 -7.19
N ALA A 204 12.61 -18.36 -5.95
CA ALA A 204 13.01 -17.47 -4.85
C ALA A 204 14.39 -16.83 -5.04
N LEU A 205 15.31 -17.49 -5.75
CA LEU A 205 16.64 -16.95 -6.05
C LEU A 205 16.61 -15.92 -7.19
N GLU A 206 15.78 -16.15 -8.20
CA GLU A 206 15.69 -15.28 -9.37
C GLU A 206 14.86 -14.02 -9.12
N VAL A 207 13.89 -14.09 -8.23
CA VAL A 207 13.00 -12.98 -7.86
C VAL A 207 13.72 -11.71 -7.47
N LYS A 208 14.86 -11.83 -6.80
CA LYS A 208 15.68 -10.67 -6.39
C LYS A 208 16.17 -9.82 -7.56
N ASN A 209 16.09 -10.34 -8.79
CA ASN A 209 16.56 -9.68 -10.00
C ASN A 209 15.44 -8.95 -10.77
N TYR A 210 14.19 -9.06 -10.32
CA TYR A 210 13.04 -8.46 -11.00
C TYR A 210 12.45 -7.34 -10.15
N ARG A 211 11.96 -6.29 -10.83
CA ARG A 211 11.22 -5.22 -10.18
C ARG A 211 9.80 -5.70 -9.81
N GLN A 212 9.20 -5.12 -8.79
CA GLN A 212 7.85 -5.49 -8.34
C GLN A 212 6.82 -5.35 -9.46
N GLU A 213 6.89 -4.26 -10.20
CA GLU A 213 5.99 -4.00 -11.32
C GLU A 213 6.09 -5.04 -12.44
N ASP A 214 7.29 -5.55 -12.72
CA ASP A 214 7.49 -6.61 -13.72
C ASP A 214 6.78 -7.92 -13.29
N ILE A 215 6.85 -8.25 -12.00
CA ILE A 215 6.15 -9.41 -11.42
C ILE A 215 4.63 -9.24 -11.52
N ILE A 216 4.12 -8.05 -11.19
CA ILE A 216 2.68 -7.73 -11.29
C ILE A 216 2.19 -7.91 -12.73
N TYR A 217 2.93 -7.38 -13.70
CA TYR A 217 2.59 -7.52 -15.11
C TYR A 217 2.59 -8.96 -15.57
N TYR A 218 3.61 -9.73 -15.20
CA TYR A 218 3.67 -11.15 -15.51
C TYR A 218 2.45 -11.88 -14.94
N LEU A 219 2.15 -11.68 -13.66
CA LEU A 219 1.00 -12.30 -13.00
C LEU A 219 -0.31 -11.90 -13.69
N TYR A 220 -0.51 -10.61 -14.00
CA TYR A 220 -1.68 -10.13 -14.72
C TYR A 220 -1.89 -10.85 -16.07
N HIS A 221 -0.83 -10.95 -16.88
CA HIS A 221 -0.93 -11.61 -18.18
C HIS A 221 -1.21 -13.10 -18.07
N ARG A 222 -0.62 -13.76 -17.07
CA ARG A 222 -0.91 -15.17 -16.78
C ARG A 222 -2.36 -15.34 -16.32
N LEU A 223 -2.86 -14.50 -15.43
CA LEU A 223 -4.25 -14.49 -14.99
C LEU A 223 -5.23 -14.29 -16.16
N LYS A 224 -4.89 -13.39 -17.08
CA LYS A 224 -5.70 -13.12 -18.28
C LYS A 224 -5.74 -14.27 -19.25
N GLN A 225 -4.63 -14.99 -19.43
CA GLN A 225 -4.50 -16.10 -20.40
C GLN A 225 -4.96 -17.44 -19.81
N ALA A 226 -4.98 -17.58 -18.48
CA ALA A 226 -5.29 -18.83 -17.82
C ALA A 226 -6.74 -19.23 -18.09
N LYS A 227 -6.92 -20.45 -18.61
CA LYS A 227 -8.19 -21.17 -18.50
C LYS A 227 -8.43 -21.50 -17.03
N GLN A 228 -9.68 -21.79 -16.65
CA GLN A 228 -10.04 -22.09 -15.26
C GLN A 228 -9.06 -23.05 -14.59
N GLN A 229 -8.67 -24.09 -15.31
CA GLN A 229 -7.76 -25.16 -14.82
C GLN A 229 -6.33 -24.69 -14.57
N ASP A 230 -5.85 -23.68 -15.32
CA ASP A 230 -4.50 -23.12 -15.17
C ASP A 230 -4.42 -22.03 -14.09
N ARG A 231 -5.56 -21.47 -13.66
CA ARG A 231 -5.63 -20.46 -12.60
C ARG A 231 -5.19 -20.98 -11.26
N ASP A 232 -5.47 -22.24 -11.00
CA ASP A 232 -5.07 -22.92 -9.76
C ASP A 232 -3.55 -23.08 -9.66
N ASP A 233 -2.89 -23.32 -10.80
CA ASP A 233 -1.44 -23.42 -10.87
C ASP A 233 -0.75 -22.06 -10.60
N LEU A 234 -1.45 -20.94 -10.85
CA LEU A 234 -0.92 -19.61 -10.60
C LEU A 234 -1.12 -19.16 -9.15
N SER A 235 -2.14 -19.69 -8.49
CA SER A 235 -2.48 -19.28 -7.12
C SER A 235 -1.36 -19.60 -6.11
N TYR A 236 -0.51 -20.61 -6.35
CA TYR A 236 0.64 -20.88 -5.50
C TYR A 236 1.64 -19.72 -5.46
N LEU A 237 1.68 -18.87 -6.50
CA LEU A 237 2.54 -17.71 -6.55
C LEU A 237 2.14 -16.66 -5.51
N SER A 238 0.88 -16.65 -5.06
CA SER A 238 0.42 -15.78 -3.97
C SER A 238 1.14 -16.05 -2.65
N VAL A 239 1.70 -17.25 -2.46
CA VAL A 239 2.46 -17.60 -1.26
C VAL A 239 3.79 -16.84 -1.20
N PHE A 240 4.39 -16.59 -2.38
CA PHE A 240 5.71 -15.93 -2.51
C PHE A 240 5.58 -14.44 -2.81
N PHE A 241 4.56 -14.05 -3.56
CA PHE A 241 4.36 -12.71 -4.12
C PHE A 241 3.00 -12.16 -3.71
N LYS A 242 2.72 -12.12 -2.42
CA LYS A 242 1.40 -11.77 -1.91
C LYS A 242 0.92 -10.42 -2.39
N LYS A 243 1.75 -9.40 -2.22
CA LYS A 243 1.41 -8.01 -2.56
C LYS A 243 1.30 -7.84 -4.07
N GLU A 244 2.24 -8.40 -4.82
CA GLU A 244 2.24 -8.35 -6.28
C GLU A 244 1.06 -9.13 -6.87
N TYR A 245 0.67 -10.24 -6.23
CA TYR A 245 -0.48 -11.03 -6.67
C TYR A 245 -1.80 -10.29 -6.41
N ILE A 246 -1.95 -9.65 -5.25
CA ILE A 246 -3.11 -8.78 -4.94
C ILE A 246 -3.16 -7.63 -5.95
N ALA A 247 -2.03 -6.97 -6.23
CA ALA A 247 -1.97 -5.89 -7.21
C ALA A 247 -2.35 -6.36 -8.62
N ALA A 248 -1.87 -7.52 -9.06
CA ALA A 248 -2.25 -8.10 -10.36
C ALA A 248 -3.76 -8.41 -10.44
N LEU A 249 -4.35 -8.97 -9.38
CA LEU A 249 -5.80 -9.19 -9.29
C LEU A 249 -6.57 -7.89 -9.32
N THR A 250 -6.08 -6.86 -8.63
CA THR A 250 -6.69 -5.54 -8.57
C THR A 250 -6.72 -4.88 -9.96
N ILE A 251 -5.58 -4.87 -10.66
CA ILE A 251 -5.50 -4.38 -12.04
C ILE A 251 -6.41 -5.18 -12.97
N PHE A 252 -6.48 -6.50 -12.79
CA PHE A 252 -7.34 -7.35 -13.60
C PHE A 252 -8.83 -7.04 -13.36
N ALA A 253 -9.24 -6.88 -12.12
CA ALA A 253 -10.60 -6.50 -11.76
C ALA A 253 -10.98 -5.12 -12.30
N LEU A 254 -10.11 -4.12 -12.16
CA LEU A 254 -10.32 -2.78 -12.70
C LEU A 254 -10.51 -2.82 -14.22
N LYS A 255 -9.61 -3.48 -14.96
CA LYS A 255 -9.73 -3.59 -16.42
C LYS A 255 -10.97 -4.34 -16.87
N TYR A 256 -11.39 -5.35 -16.11
CA TYR A 256 -12.65 -6.05 -16.39
C TYR A 256 -13.87 -5.14 -16.24
N GLN A 257 -13.90 -4.31 -15.19
CA GLN A 257 -14.99 -3.35 -14.95
C GLN A 257 -15.08 -2.29 -16.07
N PHE A 258 -13.95 -1.81 -16.59
CA PHE A 258 -13.93 -0.83 -17.68
C PHE A 258 -14.26 -1.42 -19.05
N GLN A 259 -14.11 -2.74 -19.25
CA GLN A 259 -14.48 -3.41 -20.49
C GLN A 259 -15.98 -3.78 -20.57
N THR A 260 -16.68 -3.77 -19.44
CA THR A 260 -18.10 -4.15 -19.34
C THR A 260 -19.04 -2.95 -19.28
N LYS A 261 -18.52 -1.73 -19.27
CA LYS A 261 -19.25 -0.48 -19.45
C LYS A 261 -19.11 0.01 -20.89
#